data_6b0ffae3bc2d54d7d529a77f71111ebe
#
_entry.id   6b0ffae3bc2d54d7d529a77f71111ebe
#
_cell.length_a   1.000
_cell.length_b   1.000
_cell.length_c   1.000
_cell.angle_alpha   90.00
_cell.angle_beta   90.00
_cell.angle_gamma   90.00
#
_symmetry.space_group_name_H-M   'P 1'
#
loop_
_entity.id
_entity.type
_entity.pdbx_description
1 polymer ?
#
loop_
_entity_poly.entity_id
_entity_poly.type
_entity_poly.pdbx_seq_one_letter_code
_entity_poly.pdbx_strand_id
1 'polypeptide(L)'
;MLAVVAQLGLIIYFGALIGVLTKAPWVYPYSWHPIFMGLYGFVATEGILLLQPNIKGKQKALSRTVHGSLLSLALVSAVIGFWAVYENKDRLGKVHFHTNHAYFGCAAVFVFALQVLFGLSVAYAPKALYRKIGQARITRIHRVTGYISILLVWGTLWLAVVTNWVNRNFDQEWIFYLGLGMVAVGLVGQVTPSRLYLTRKSSSVTP
;
A
#
# COMPACT_ATOMS: atom_id res chain seq x y z
N MET A 1 -11.00 -4.15 17.48
CA MET A 1 -12.03 -3.37 16.73
C MET A 1 -11.46 -2.72 15.48
N LEU A 2 -10.46 -1.83 15.55
CA LEU A 2 -9.96 -1.08 14.37
C LEU A 2 -9.41 -1.97 13.24
N ALA A 3 -8.73 -3.06 13.55
CA ALA A 3 -8.32 -4.03 12.53
C ALA A 3 -9.51 -4.65 11.78
N VAL A 4 -10.60 -4.97 12.49
CA VAL A 4 -11.83 -5.49 11.89
C VAL A 4 -12.46 -4.44 10.95
N VAL A 5 -12.46 -3.16 11.35
CA VAL A 5 -12.95 -2.08 10.50
C VAL A 5 -12.14 -1.98 9.20
N ALA A 6 -10.81 -2.07 9.28
CA ALA A 6 -9.95 -2.10 8.09
C ALA A 6 -10.26 -3.30 7.20
N GLN A 7 -10.42 -4.49 7.78
CA GLN A 7 -10.75 -5.72 7.04
C GLN A 7 -12.10 -5.64 6.32
N LEU A 8 -13.14 -5.13 7.01
CA LEU A 8 -14.44 -4.91 6.39
C LEU A 8 -14.34 -3.88 5.24
N GLY A 9 -13.56 -2.80 5.43
CA GLY A 9 -13.30 -1.82 4.38
C GLY A 9 -12.62 -2.43 3.16
N LEU A 10 -11.63 -3.32 3.35
CA LEU A 10 -10.99 -4.07 2.28
C LEU A 10 -12.00 -4.96 1.53
N ILE A 11 -12.81 -5.73 2.25
CA ILE A 11 -13.83 -6.61 1.66
C ILE A 11 -14.82 -5.79 0.82
N ILE A 12 -15.29 -4.66 1.33
CA ILE A 12 -16.23 -3.77 0.63
C ILE A 12 -15.58 -3.20 -0.63
N TYR A 13 -14.37 -2.65 -0.54
CA TYR A 13 -13.67 -2.06 -1.67
C TYR A 13 -13.40 -3.08 -2.79
N PHE A 14 -12.87 -4.24 -2.42
CA PHE A 14 -12.55 -5.28 -3.40
C PHE A 14 -13.79 -6.01 -3.92
N GLY A 15 -14.85 -6.13 -3.13
CA GLY A 15 -16.15 -6.59 -3.59
C GLY A 15 -16.71 -5.66 -4.68
N ALA A 16 -16.63 -4.35 -4.49
CA ALA A 16 -17.01 -3.37 -5.50
C ALA A 16 -16.14 -3.48 -6.77
N LEU A 17 -14.81 -3.64 -6.61
CA LEU A 17 -13.90 -3.84 -7.75
C LEU A 17 -14.25 -5.10 -8.55
N ILE A 18 -14.56 -6.20 -7.90
CA ILE A 18 -15.04 -7.42 -8.55
C ILE A 18 -16.35 -7.12 -9.31
N GLY A 19 -17.26 -6.35 -8.70
CA GLY A 19 -18.50 -5.91 -9.35
C GLY A 19 -18.26 -5.12 -10.64
N VAL A 20 -17.25 -4.23 -10.67
CA VAL A 20 -16.83 -3.54 -11.89
C VAL A 20 -16.27 -4.52 -12.92
N LEU A 21 -15.36 -5.42 -12.49
CA LEU A 21 -14.70 -6.38 -13.38
C LEU A 21 -15.66 -7.37 -14.04
N THR A 22 -16.76 -7.72 -13.37
CA THR A 22 -17.78 -8.62 -13.93
C THR A 22 -18.67 -7.94 -14.96
N LYS A 23 -18.82 -6.62 -14.90
CA LYS A 23 -19.62 -5.83 -15.85
C LYS A 23 -18.80 -5.28 -17.01
N ALA A 24 -17.51 -4.97 -16.77
CA ALA A 24 -16.66 -4.37 -17.77
C ALA A 24 -16.25 -5.40 -18.86
N PRO A 25 -16.18 -4.99 -20.15
CA PRO A 25 -15.67 -5.87 -21.20
C PRO A 25 -14.21 -6.23 -20.94
N TRP A 26 -13.86 -7.48 -21.20
CA TRP A 26 -12.48 -7.94 -21.12
C TRP A 26 -11.65 -7.38 -22.28
N VAL A 27 -10.59 -6.63 -21.97
CA VAL A 27 -9.67 -6.03 -22.94
C VAL A 27 -8.24 -6.38 -22.57
N TYR A 28 -7.57 -7.19 -23.38
CA TYR A 28 -6.16 -7.54 -23.17
C TYR A 28 -5.22 -6.45 -23.74
N PRO A 29 -4.19 -6.03 -22.99
CA PRO A 29 -3.81 -6.43 -21.63
C PRO A 29 -4.45 -5.56 -20.54
N TYR A 30 -5.26 -4.55 -20.88
CA TYR A 30 -5.79 -3.55 -19.95
C TYR A 30 -6.50 -4.15 -18.72
N SER A 31 -7.30 -5.20 -18.91
CA SER A 31 -8.10 -5.79 -17.80
C SER A 31 -7.23 -6.38 -16.69
N TRP A 32 -5.98 -6.67 -16.93
CA TRP A 32 -5.01 -7.05 -15.90
C TRP A 32 -4.63 -5.88 -14.98
N HIS A 33 -4.69 -4.63 -15.47
CA HIS A 33 -4.35 -3.46 -14.67
C HIS A 33 -5.21 -3.34 -13.40
N PRO A 34 -6.54 -3.25 -13.44
CA PRO A 34 -7.34 -3.13 -12.24
C PRO A 34 -7.23 -4.36 -11.32
N ILE A 35 -7.05 -5.56 -11.86
CA ILE A 35 -6.88 -6.80 -11.09
C ILE A 35 -5.59 -6.73 -10.26
N PHE A 36 -4.45 -6.52 -10.91
CA PHE A 36 -3.17 -6.51 -10.23
C PHE A 36 -2.96 -5.28 -9.36
N MET A 37 -3.51 -4.11 -9.73
CA MET A 37 -3.49 -2.92 -8.87
C MET A 37 -4.40 -3.09 -7.65
N GLY A 38 -5.53 -3.77 -7.80
CA GLY A 38 -6.35 -4.20 -6.68
C GLY A 38 -5.56 -5.13 -5.75
N LEU A 39 -5.02 -6.22 -6.28
CA LEU A 39 -4.19 -7.16 -5.50
C LEU A 39 -3.03 -6.45 -4.78
N TYR A 40 -2.35 -5.51 -5.46
CA TYR A 40 -1.32 -4.65 -4.86
C TYR A 40 -1.83 -3.92 -3.62
N GLY A 41 -2.93 -3.18 -3.73
CA GLY A 41 -3.51 -2.43 -2.61
C GLY A 41 -3.95 -3.32 -1.45
N PHE A 42 -4.59 -4.46 -1.77
CA PHE A 42 -5.01 -5.45 -0.78
C PHE A 42 -3.83 -6.03 0.00
N VAL A 43 -2.90 -6.66 -0.70
CA VAL A 43 -1.77 -7.37 -0.10
C VAL A 43 -0.83 -6.41 0.65
N ALA A 44 -0.62 -5.19 0.13
CA ALA A 44 0.16 -4.17 0.83
C ALA A 44 -0.50 -3.78 2.17
N THR A 45 -1.81 -3.62 2.19
CA THR A 45 -2.56 -3.27 3.40
C THR A 45 -2.50 -4.40 4.43
N GLU A 46 -2.73 -5.65 4.01
CA GLU A 46 -2.60 -6.82 4.89
C GLU A 46 -1.19 -6.93 5.49
N GLY A 47 -0.17 -6.75 4.67
CA GLY A 47 1.21 -6.77 5.14
C GLY A 47 1.50 -5.74 6.24
N ILE A 48 0.89 -4.55 6.15
CA ILE A 48 1.03 -3.50 7.17
C ILE A 48 0.22 -3.84 8.43
N LEU A 49 -1.01 -4.31 8.28
CA LEU A 49 -1.89 -4.67 9.41
C LEU A 49 -1.27 -5.75 10.31
N LEU A 50 -0.49 -6.69 9.77
CA LEU A 50 0.20 -7.72 10.53
C LEU A 50 1.16 -7.19 11.59
N LEU A 51 1.72 -5.99 11.41
CA LEU A 51 2.70 -5.39 12.33
C LEU A 51 2.09 -4.35 13.29
N GLN A 52 0.79 -4.07 13.19
CA GLN A 52 0.13 -3.12 14.09
C GLN A 52 -0.03 -3.67 15.52
N PRO A 53 -0.39 -4.95 15.75
CA PRO A 53 -0.48 -5.51 17.10
C PRO A 53 0.86 -5.47 17.85
N ASN A 54 0.78 -5.37 19.19
CA ASN A 54 1.96 -5.40 20.05
C ASN A 54 2.40 -6.85 20.35
N ILE A 55 2.90 -7.52 19.32
CA ILE A 55 3.41 -8.91 19.40
C ILE A 55 4.88 -8.95 19.80
N LYS A 56 5.29 -10.03 20.49
CA LYS A 56 6.66 -10.23 21.03
C LYS A 56 7.23 -11.57 20.61
N GLY A 57 8.54 -11.75 20.81
CA GLY A 57 9.21 -13.02 20.65
C GLY A 57 9.15 -13.61 19.25
N LYS A 58 8.96 -14.93 19.15
CA LYS A 58 8.91 -15.68 17.87
C LYS A 58 7.81 -15.21 16.94
N GLN A 59 6.64 -14.85 17.46
CA GLN A 59 5.53 -14.32 16.66
C GLN A 59 5.91 -13.01 15.95
N LYS A 60 6.67 -12.13 16.63
CA LYS A 60 7.15 -10.89 16.01
C LYS A 60 8.15 -11.15 14.88
N ALA A 61 9.02 -12.14 15.01
CA ALA A 61 9.94 -12.53 13.95
C ALA A 61 9.17 -13.06 12.74
N LEU A 62 8.23 -13.99 12.95
CA LEU A 62 7.36 -14.52 11.89
C LEU A 62 6.59 -13.40 11.18
N SER A 63 5.93 -12.52 11.93
CA SER A 63 5.16 -11.41 11.34
C SER A 63 6.01 -10.47 10.49
N ARG A 64 7.30 -10.26 10.84
CA ARG A 64 8.23 -9.48 10.00
C ARG A 64 8.55 -10.18 8.69
N THR A 65 8.77 -11.49 8.73
CA THR A 65 9.02 -12.29 7.52
C THR A 65 7.80 -12.27 6.61
N VAL A 66 6.62 -12.55 7.17
CA VAL A 66 5.36 -12.52 6.40
C VAL A 66 5.08 -11.11 5.84
N HIS A 67 5.31 -10.05 6.63
CA HIS A 67 5.23 -8.67 6.15
C HIS A 67 6.12 -8.45 4.93
N GLY A 68 7.40 -8.82 5.01
CA GLY A 68 8.33 -8.66 3.89
C GLY A 68 7.89 -9.44 2.65
N SER A 69 7.42 -10.67 2.81
CA SER A 69 6.92 -11.50 1.71
C SER A 69 5.68 -10.90 1.05
N LEU A 70 4.70 -10.43 1.84
CA LEU A 70 3.49 -9.80 1.32
C LEU A 70 3.81 -8.49 0.59
N LEU A 71 4.69 -7.64 1.13
CA LEU A 71 5.06 -6.39 0.46
C LEU A 71 5.84 -6.67 -0.84
N SER A 72 6.65 -7.72 -0.90
CA SER A 72 7.32 -8.16 -2.13
C SER A 72 6.31 -8.66 -3.16
N LEU A 73 5.33 -9.46 -2.76
CA LEU A 73 4.23 -9.90 -3.63
C LEU A 73 3.40 -8.71 -4.13
N ALA A 74 3.11 -7.75 -3.26
CA ALA A 74 2.42 -6.51 -3.63
C ALA A 74 3.21 -5.72 -4.69
N LEU A 75 4.53 -5.64 -4.56
CA LEU A 75 5.39 -4.98 -5.55
C LEU A 75 5.35 -5.70 -6.90
N VAL A 76 5.44 -7.03 -6.92
CA VAL A 76 5.30 -7.81 -8.16
C VAL A 76 3.95 -7.54 -8.83
N SER A 77 2.86 -7.53 -8.04
CA SER A 77 1.53 -7.20 -8.55
C SER A 77 1.47 -5.79 -9.14
N ALA A 78 2.07 -4.79 -8.46
CA ALA A 78 2.12 -3.42 -8.95
C ALA A 78 2.87 -3.32 -10.29
N VAL A 79 4.00 -4.03 -10.44
CA VAL A 79 4.78 -4.05 -11.69
C VAL A 79 3.97 -4.66 -12.83
N ILE A 80 3.30 -5.79 -12.60
CA ILE A 80 2.46 -6.44 -13.62
C ILE A 80 1.28 -5.52 -14.01
N GLY A 81 0.59 -4.94 -13.03
CA GLY A 81 -0.52 -4.02 -13.30
C GLY A 81 -0.08 -2.75 -14.02
N PHE A 82 1.09 -2.21 -13.69
CA PHE A 82 1.67 -1.06 -14.40
C PHE A 82 2.03 -1.42 -15.83
N TRP A 83 2.71 -2.55 -16.05
CA TRP A 83 3.01 -3.04 -17.38
C TRP A 83 1.75 -3.19 -18.25
N ALA A 84 0.69 -3.78 -17.70
CA ALA A 84 -0.54 -4.02 -18.43
C ALA A 84 -1.18 -2.75 -18.98
N VAL A 85 -1.24 -1.66 -18.19
CA VAL A 85 -1.79 -0.40 -18.65
C VAL A 85 -0.84 0.33 -19.61
N TYR A 86 0.46 0.23 -19.38
CA TYR A 86 1.48 0.82 -20.24
C TYR A 86 1.40 0.21 -21.65
N GLU A 87 1.52 -1.10 -21.74
CA GLU A 87 1.41 -1.88 -22.99
C GLU A 87 0.09 -1.63 -23.73
N ASN A 88 -1.03 -1.56 -22.99
CA ASN A 88 -2.32 -1.26 -23.61
C ASN A 88 -2.35 0.13 -24.26
N LYS A 89 -1.72 1.12 -23.63
CA LYS A 89 -1.66 2.47 -24.21
C LYS A 89 -0.76 2.54 -25.43
N ASP A 90 0.39 1.85 -25.40
CA ASP A 90 1.29 1.75 -26.55
C ASP A 90 0.58 1.13 -27.75
N ARG A 91 -0.08 -0.01 -27.57
CA ARG A 91 -0.85 -0.68 -28.64
C ARG A 91 -1.94 0.19 -29.26
N LEU A 92 -2.52 1.09 -28.47
CA LEU A 92 -3.59 1.98 -28.90
C LEU A 92 -3.12 3.38 -29.34
N GLY A 93 -1.81 3.65 -29.34
CA GLY A 93 -1.25 4.98 -29.62
C GLY A 93 -1.73 6.06 -28.68
N LYS A 94 -2.05 5.72 -27.42
CA LYS A 94 -2.57 6.67 -26.42
C LYS A 94 -1.47 7.32 -25.61
N VAL A 95 -1.65 8.59 -25.26
CA VAL A 95 -0.71 9.35 -24.42
C VAL A 95 -0.60 8.72 -23.03
N HIS A 96 0.64 8.57 -22.55
CA HIS A 96 0.96 8.16 -21.19
C HIS A 96 0.91 9.36 -20.22
N PHE A 97 0.71 9.07 -18.94
CA PHE A 97 0.88 10.02 -17.82
C PHE A 97 0.19 11.39 -18.02
N HIS A 98 -1.10 11.41 -18.36
CA HIS A 98 -1.84 12.66 -18.60
C HIS A 98 -3.01 12.88 -17.62
N THR A 99 -3.19 12.01 -16.64
CA THR A 99 -4.25 12.11 -15.62
C THR A 99 -3.66 12.09 -14.21
N ASN A 100 -4.36 12.68 -13.25
CA ASN A 100 -3.96 12.65 -11.84
C ASN A 100 -3.77 11.21 -11.34
N HIS A 101 -4.69 10.29 -11.70
CA HIS A 101 -4.54 8.86 -11.39
C HIS A 101 -3.21 8.29 -11.91
N ALA A 102 -2.82 8.62 -13.14
CA ALA A 102 -1.59 8.12 -13.74
C ALA A 102 -0.33 8.70 -13.06
N TYR A 103 -0.30 9.99 -12.75
CA TYR A 103 0.82 10.62 -12.04
C TYR A 103 0.98 10.07 -10.62
N PHE A 104 -0.11 10.07 -9.85
CA PHE A 104 -0.09 9.53 -8.48
C PHE A 104 0.21 8.04 -8.47
N GLY A 105 -0.32 7.27 -9.44
CA GLY A 105 -0.06 5.84 -9.57
C GLY A 105 1.41 5.53 -9.84
N CYS A 106 2.04 6.27 -10.77
CA CYS A 106 3.48 6.13 -11.03
C CYS A 106 4.31 6.46 -9.78
N ALA A 107 4.01 7.58 -9.11
CA ALA A 107 4.68 7.97 -7.87
C ALA A 107 4.49 6.92 -6.76
N ALA A 108 3.27 6.39 -6.60
CA ALA A 108 2.95 5.36 -5.60
C ALA A 108 3.76 4.08 -5.83
N VAL A 109 3.81 3.56 -7.06
CA VAL A 109 4.58 2.35 -7.40
C VAL A 109 6.08 2.58 -7.17
N PHE A 110 6.62 3.73 -7.59
CA PHE A 110 8.02 4.07 -7.40
C PHE A 110 8.41 4.18 -5.93
N VAL A 111 7.65 4.95 -5.14
CA VAL A 111 7.89 5.12 -3.70
C VAL A 111 7.72 3.79 -2.96
N PHE A 112 6.75 2.98 -3.35
CA PHE A 112 6.55 1.65 -2.77
C PHE A 112 7.72 0.71 -3.07
N ALA A 113 8.25 0.72 -4.30
CA ALA A 113 9.44 -0.06 -4.66
C ALA A 113 10.65 0.32 -3.79
N LEU A 114 10.91 1.63 -3.65
CA LEU A 114 11.97 2.11 -2.75
C LEU A 114 11.73 1.68 -1.30
N GLN A 115 10.49 1.70 -0.83
CA GLN A 115 10.11 1.28 0.51
C GLN A 115 10.33 -0.21 0.75
N VAL A 116 10.02 -1.07 -0.23
CA VAL A 116 10.29 -2.51 -0.17
C VAL A 116 11.80 -2.77 -0.13
N LEU A 117 12.57 -2.15 -1.03
CA LEU A 117 14.05 -2.27 -1.06
C LEU A 117 14.67 -1.79 0.26
N PHE A 118 14.18 -0.67 0.79
CA PHE A 118 14.61 -0.17 2.10
C PHE A 118 14.28 -1.16 3.22
N GLY A 119 13.08 -1.74 3.23
CA GLY A 119 12.67 -2.77 4.18
C GLY A 119 13.57 -4.01 4.13
N LEU A 120 13.87 -4.50 2.93
CA LEU A 120 14.79 -5.62 2.73
C LEU A 120 16.20 -5.29 3.24
N SER A 121 16.69 -4.07 2.98
CA SER A 121 17.99 -3.65 3.50
C SER A 121 18.00 -3.57 5.03
N VAL A 122 16.93 -3.12 5.66
CA VAL A 122 16.79 -3.10 7.14
C VAL A 122 16.79 -4.53 7.72
N ALA A 123 16.24 -5.49 6.98
CA ALA A 123 16.11 -6.88 7.42
C ALA A 123 17.40 -7.67 7.22
N TYR A 124 18.09 -7.50 6.10
CA TYR A 124 19.15 -8.40 5.64
C TYR A 124 20.54 -7.76 5.46
N ALA A 125 20.63 -6.42 5.35
CA ALA A 125 21.94 -5.78 5.20
C ALA A 125 22.82 -5.96 6.46
N PRO A 126 24.16 -5.97 6.29
CA PRO A 126 25.07 -6.05 7.42
C PRO A 126 24.81 -4.94 8.45
N LYS A 127 24.80 -5.28 9.73
CA LYS A 127 24.56 -4.31 10.83
C LYS A 127 25.56 -3.13 10.80
N ALA A 128 26.73 -3.32 10.23
CA ALA A 128 27.73 -2.28 10.05
C ALA A 128 27.21 -1.10 9.21
N LEU A 129 26.34 -1.35 8.21
CA LEU A 129 25.78 -0.33 7.33
C LEU A 129 25.00 0.74 8.13
N TYR A 130 24.27 0.32 9.16
CA TYR A 130 23.42 1.21 9.94
C TYR A 130 24.01 1.56 11.32
N ARG A 131 25.25 1.15 11.61
CA ARG A 131 25.89 1.34 12.92
C ARG A 131 25.90 2.79 13.38
N LYS A 132 26.22 3.75 12.48
CA LYS A 132 26.27 5.19 12.78
C LYS A 132 24.90 5.79 13.06
N ILE A 133 23.84 5.31 12.41
CA ILE A 133 22.48 5.86 12.51
C ILE A 133 21.72 5.20 13.66
N GLY A 134 22.03 3.95 13.95
CA GLY A 134 21.36 3.14 14.95
C GLY A 134 20.09 2.45 14.46
N GLN A 135 19.96 1.17 14.78
CA GLN A 135 18.87 0.31 14.30
C GLN A 135 17.47 0.83 14.65
N ALA A 136 17.32 1.42 15.84
CA ALA A 136 16.03 1.96 16.28
C ALA A 136 15.57 3.14 15.40
N ARG A 137 16.51 4.01 15.02
CA ARG A 137 16.24 5.18 14.16
C ARG A 137 15.88 4.74 12.75
N ILE A 138 16.66 3.80 12.17
CA ILE A 138 16.39 3.23 10.84
C ILE A 138 15.01 2.58 10.77
N THR A 139 14.67 1.74 11.76
CA THR A 139 13.35 1.09 11.81
C THR A 139 12.21 2.11 11.91
N ARG A 140 12.44 3.24 12.60
CA ARG A 140 11.46 4.31 12.72
C ARG A 140 11.30 5.07 11.40
N ILE A 141 12.39 5.37 10.70
CA ILE A 141 12.35 5.98 9.36
C ILE A 141 11.55 5.09 8.42
N HIS A 142 11.89 3.78 8.35
CA HIS A 142 11.16 2.82 7.52
C HIS A 142 9.66 2.81 7.82
N ARG A 143 9.27 2.91 9.10
CA ARG A 143 7.86 2.96 9.48
C ARG A 143 7.15 4.23 9.00
N VAL A 144 7.77 5.41 9.20
CA VAL A 144 7.18 6.70 8.78
C VAL A 144 7.04 6.74 7.26
N THR A 145 8.10 6.40 6.53
CA THR A 145 8.07 6.35 5.06
C THR A 145 7.11 5.29 4.54
N GLY A 146 6.94 4.18 5.25
CA GLY A 146 5.93 3.15 4.95
C GLY A 146 4.49 3.66 5.07
N TYR A 147 4.18 4.48 6.06
CA TYR A 147 2.85 5.11 6.14
C TYR A 147 2.63 6.12 5.01
N ILE A 148 3.64 6.88 4.62
CA ILE A 148 3.56 7.78 3.46
C ILE A 148 3.30 6.96 2.19
N SER A 149 4.03 5.86 2.02
CA SER A 149 3.87 4.96 0.86
C SER A 149 2.45 4.40 0.76
N ILE A 150 1.88 3.89 1.87
CA ILE A 150 0.52 3.33 1.83
C ILE A 150 -0.55 4.40 1.61
N LEU A 151 -0.35 5.63 2.09
CA LEU A 151 -1.24 6.75 1.78
C LEU A 151 -1.24 7.10 0.30
N LEU A 152 -0.09 7.04 -0.38
CA LEU A 152 -0.01 7.21 -1.84
C LEU A 152 -0.75 6.10 -2.58
N VAL A 153 -0.62 4.84 -2.12
CA VAL A 153 -1.36 3.70 -2.70
C VAL A 153 -2.87 3.95 -2.62
N TRP A 154 -3.40 4.24 -1.43
CA TRP A 154 -4.83 4.46 -1.23
C TRP A 154 -5.33 5.74 -1.89
N GLY A 155 -4.50 6.80 -1.94
CA GLY A 155 -4.80 8.00 -2.72
C GLY A 155 -4.94 7.71 -4.22
N THR A 156 -4.10 6.83 -4.76
CA THR A 156 -4.20 6.39 -6.15
C THR A 156 -5.44 5.52 -6.38
N LEU A 157 -5.79 4.64 -5.45
CA LEU A 157 -7.02 3.83 -5.51
C LEU A 157 -8.27 4.71 -5.41
N TRP A 158 -8.23 5.79 -4.64
CA TRP A 158 -9.29 6.82 -4.65
C TRP A 158 -9.43 7.46 -6.03
N LEU A 159 -8.31 7.89 -6.63
CA LEU A 159 -8.32 8.48 -7.97
C LEU A 159 -8.74 7.49 -9.06
N ALA A 160 -8.62 6.17 -8.82
CA ALA A 160 -9.13 5.15 -9.73
C ALA A 160 -10.66 5.14 -9.80
N VAL A 161 -11.34 5.40 -8.68
CA VAL A 161 -12.82 5.39 -8.61
C VAL A 161 -13.43 6.45 -9.54
N VAL A 162 -12.82 7.64 -9.64
CA VAL A 162 -13.30 8.72 -10.49
C VAL A 162 -12.88 8.59 -11.97
N THR A 163 -12.32 7.46 -12.38
CA THR A 163 -11.97 7.24 -13.79
C THR A 163 -13.20 6.91 -14.63
N ASN A 164 -13.17 7.32 -15.89
CA ASN A 164 -14.23 6.99 -16.84
C ASN A 164 -14.48 5.48 -16.96
N TRP A 165 -13.51 4.65 -16.68
CA TRP A 165 -13.67 3.20 -16.74
C TRP A 165 -14.57 2.68 -15.61
N VAL A 166 -14.38 3.15 -14.37
CA VAL A 166 -15.27 2.81 -13.26
C VAL A 166 -16.66 3.36 -13.51
N ASN A 167 -16.78 4.66 -13.82
CA ASN A 167 -18.06 5.33 -13.97
C ASN A 167 -18.95 4.76 -15.09
N ARG A 168 -18.35 4.18 -16.15
CA ARG A 168 -19.09 3.52 -17.23
C ARG A 168 -19.56 2.11 -16.90
N ASN A 169 -18.91 1.45 -15.93
CA ASN A 169 -19.18 0.05 -15.63
C ASN A 169 -19.79 -0.16 -14.23
N PHE A 170 -19.91 0.90 -13.43
CA PHE A 170 -20.40 0.80 -12.05
C PHE A 170 -21.03 2.13 -11.60
N ASP A 171 -22.29 2.08 -11.24
CA ASP A 171 -23.11 3.22 -10.86
C ASP A 171 -23.29 3.41 -9.33
N GLN A 172 -22.59 2.59 -8.54
CA GLN A 172 -22.63 2.63 -7.08
C GLN A 172 -21.26 3.00 -6.48
N GLU A 173 -20.63 4.05 -6.97
CA GLU A 173 -19.27 4.49 -6.57
C GLU A 173 -19.14 4.74 -5.07
N TRP A 174 -20.22 5.09 -4.39
CA TRP A 174 -20.25 5.32 -2.94
C TRP A 174 -19.75 4.09 -2.15
N ILE A 175 -19.90 2.87 -2.69
CA ILE A 175 -19.43 1.63 -2.05
C ILE A 175 -17.88 1.65 -1.96
N PHE A 176 -17.20 2.13 -2.99
CA PHE A 176 -15.75 2.32 -2.94
C PHE A 176 -15.35 3.32 -1.86
N TYR A 177 -16.03 4.45 -1.77
CA TYR A 177 -15.75 5.49 -0.77
C TYR A 177 -16.00 5.00 0.66
N LEU A 178 -17.03 4.19 0.87
CA LEU A 178 -17.28 3.53 2.15
C LEU A 178 -16.10 2.60 2.52
N GLY A 179 -15.69 1.73 1.60
CA GLY A 179 -14.53 0.84 1.80
C GLY A 179 -13.25 1.60 2.10
N LEU A 180 -12.93 2.63 1.31
CA LEU A 180 -11.77 3.52 1.51
C LEU A 180 -11.80 4.20 2.89
N GLY A 181 -12.95 4.76 3.28
CA GLY A 181 -13.12 5.40 4.59
C GLY A 181 -12.89 4.43 5.75
N MET A 182 -13.43 3.22 5.66
CA MET A 182 -13.24 2.20 6.68
C MET A 182 -11.76 1.74 6.77
N VAL A 183 -11.08 1.56 5.64
CA VAL A 183 -9.64 1.24 5.64
C VAL A 183 -8.84 2.38 6.26
N ALA A 184 -9.13 3.63 5.90
CA ALA A 184 -8.45 4.80 6.46
C ALA A 184 -8.63 4.88 7.98
N VAL A 185 -9.86 4.77 8.50
CA VAL A 185 -10.16 4.75 9.94
C VAL A 185 -9.44 3.59 10.62
N GLY A 186 -9.50 2.40 10.04
CA GLY A 186 -8.87 1.21 10.58
C GLY A 186 -7.34 1.30 10.64
N LEU A 187 -6.69 1.84 9.61
CA LEU A 187 -5.23 2.03 9.57
C LEU A 187 -4.78 3.15 10.50
N VAL A 188 -5.37 4.34 10.37
CA VAL A 188 -4.97 5.53 11.16
C VAL A 188 -5.19 5.28 12.65
N GLY A 189 -6.32 4.67 13.02
CA GLY A 189 -6.62 4.40 14.42
C GLY A 189 -5.69 3.36 15.08
N GLN A 190 -4.92 2.59 14.30
CA GLN A 190 -3.92 1.66 14.81
C GLN A 190 -2.51 2.27 14.89
N VAL A 191 -2.30 3.47 14.35
CA VAL A 191 -1.01 4.15 14.43
C VAL A 191 -0.72 4.53 15.88
N THR A 192 0.42 4.07 16.39
CA THR A 192 0.89 4.44 17.73
C THR A 192 1.83 5.64 17.63
N PRO A 193 1.41 6.85 18.04
CA PRO A 193 2.21 8.08 17.86
C PRO A 193 3.62 7.98 18.44
N SER A 194 3.78 7.39 19.63
CA SER A 194 5.09 7.21 20.27
C SER A 194 6.10 6.39 19.45
N ARG A 195 5.61 5.60 18.47
CA ARG A 195 6.46 4.84 17.55
C ARG A 195 6.92 5.66 16.34
N LEU A 196 6.40 6.88 16.16
CA LEU A 196 6.70 7.75 15.00
C LEU A 196 7.74 8.82 15.32
N TYR A 197 7.89 9.23 16.59
CA TYR A 197 8.85 10.29 16.94
C TYR A 197 10.28 9.90 16.65
N LEU A 198 10.97 10.73 15.85
CA LEU A 198 12.39 10.56 15.48
C LEU A 198 13.34 11.01 16.60
N THR A 199 12.89 11.88 17.50
CA THR A 199 13.66 12.35 18.65
C THR A 199 13.20 11.65 19.92
N ARG A 200 14.13 10.99 20.61
CA ARG A 200 13.90 10.54 21.98
C ARG A 200 14.03 11.77 22.88
N LYS A 201 12.97 12.17 23.59
CA LYS A 201 13.16 13.08 24.73
C LYS A 201 14.19 12.41 25.68
N SER A 202 15.36 13.00 25.83
CA SER A 202 16.27 12.63 26.89
C SER A 202 15.50 12.83 28.20
N SER A 203 15.19 11.75 28.90
CA SER A 203 14.83 11.87 30.30
C SER A 203 16.07 12.41 30.97
N SER A 204 16.08 13.70 31.28
CA SER A 204 17.00 14.29 32.27
C SER A 204 16.75 13.55 33.56
N VAL A 205 17.63 12.60 33.86
CA VAL A 205 17.83 12.12 35.21
C VAL A 205 18.47 13.31 35.90
N THR A 206 17.67 14.08 36.61
CA THR A 206 18.18 15.02 37.64
C THR A 206 18.79 14.18 38.75
N PRO A 207 20.00 14.53 39.19
CA PRO A 207 20.70 13.84 40.26
C PRO A 207 19.98 13.93 41.62
#